data_93b51c4064a906d2c6745cfba1213a8b
#
_entry.id   93b51c4064a906d2c6745cfba1213a8b
#
_cell.length_a   1.000
_cell.length_b   1.000
_cell.length_c   1.000
_cell.angle_alpha   90.00
_cell.angle_beta   90.00
_cell.angle_gamma   90.00
#
_symmetry.space_group_name_H-M   'P 1'
#
loop_
_entity.id
_entity.type
_entity.pdbx_description
1 polymer ?
#
loop_
_entity_poly.entity_id
_entity_poly.type
_entity_poly.pdbx_seq_one_letter_code
_entity_poly.pdbx_strand_id
1 'polypeptide(L)'
;MRTRARRFLTGVLAAPLIGSACLERSSALAEVPFWTIDTTLLLEITDDDPDGEVVLGNAVHVTRRPDGGLLVTDQGLHSVRLFSSDGRVQRAVGRQGSGPGEFEFIRQALRCGDSLFVEDIVTRRVTVHSLDGTITRAMSTSAFAGGTEAFRSACNAEGLFVHHEWNRFDPTVRGRRRTPLSVWITSAARDLRVALPDVDGPESVGFGTGAGRALLGRTPQLGIGRRHVYVGAADSGVVEVYALDGTPAGTRRLPESDLRVTAADLARAKRIDSLGQDATMQKETRRIWEFDTPPSTRPAYDAFIVDTDEHLWVRRYPAAGKDNTPWIVFSPDGVHVATVMMSAALTVYEVGHDYVSGIVRDPDSGRHAVVVLSLNRFAAH
;
A
#
# COMPACT_ATOMS: atom_id res chain seq x y z
N MET A 1 35.11 69.17 71.24
CA MET A 1 34.33 70.00 70.31
C MET A 1 33.26 69.13 69.66
N ARG A 2 32.05 69.61 69.62
CA ARG A 2 30.79 69.01 69.32
C ARG A 2 30.69 68.40 67.91
N THR A 3 30.11 67.18 67.73
CA THR A 3 29.46 66.81 66.50
C THR A 3 28.29 65.86 66.78
N ARG A 4 27.17 66.21 66.25
CA ARG A 4 25.82 65.63 66.46
C ARG A 4 25.67 64.31 65.71
N ALA A 5 25.03 63.35 66.34
CA ALA A 5 24.42 62.18 65.75
C ALA A 5 23.23 62.53 64.87
N ARG A 6 23.09 61.92 63.70
CA ARG A 6 21.85 61.82 62.91
C ARG A 6 21.49 60.38 62.72
N ARG A 7 20.33 60.01 63.27
CA ARG A 7 19.62 58.74 63.08
C ARG A 7 19.11 58.70 61.61
N PHE A 8 19.34 57.65 60.91
CA PHE A 8 18.57 57.31 59.70
C PHE A 8 17.66 56.13 60.01
N LEU A 9 16.34 56.36 59.75
CA LEU A 9 15.29 55.33 59.73
C LEU A 9 15.53 54.39 58.58
N THR A 10 15.55 53.11 58.87
CA THR A 10 15.43 52.03 57.88
C THR A 10 13.97 51.77 57.55
N GLY A 11 13.51 52.22 56.36
CA GLY A 11 12.26 51.84 55.79
C GLY A 11 12.43 50.50 55.04
N VAL A 12 11.74 49.46 55.53
CA VAL A 12 11.66 48.18 54.85
C VAL A 12 10.56 48.31 53.78
N LEU A 13 10.96 48.34 52.53
CA LEU A 13 10.07 48.21 51.38
C LEU A 13 9.84 46.73 51.11
N ALA A 14 8.67 46.22 51.38
CA ALA A 14 8.20 44.91 50.93
C ALA A 14 7.88 44.97 49.43
N ALA A 15 8.65 44.26 48.65
CA ALA A 15 8.31 44.03 47.24
C ALA A 15 7.28 42.90 47.09
N PRO A 16 6.24 43.03 46.27
CA PRO A 16 5.35 41.92 45.99
C PRO A 16 6.02 40.89 45.12
N LEU A 17 6.08 39.65 45.59
CA LEU A 17 6.39 38.47 44.78
C LEU A 17 5.26 38.28 43.77
N ILE A 18 5.53 38.70 42.52
CA ILE A 18 4.71 38.27 41.36
C ILE A 18 5.07 36.81 41.08
N GLY A 19 4.25 35.89 41.58
CA GLY A 19 4.29 34.51 41.23
C GLY A 19 4.00 34.36 39.72
N SER A 20 5.04 34.10 38.91
CA SER A 20 4.85 33.58 37.57
C SER A 20 4.17 32.22 37.67
N ALA A 21 2.83 32.20 37.56
CA ALA A 21 2.13 30.97 37.23
C ALA A 21 2.58 30.56 35.82
N CYS A 22 3.53 29.63 35.73
CA CYS A 22 3.71 28.82 34.56
C CYS A 22 2.38 28.09 34.34
N LEU A 23 1.56 28.61 33.43
CA LEU A 23 0.51 27.83 32.78
C LEU A 23 1.24 26.72 32.00
N GLU A 24 1.38 25.56 32.65
CA GLU A 24 1.57 24.32 31.91
C GLU A 24 0.35 24.19 30.97
N ARG A 25 0.54 24.60 29.73
CA ARG A 25 -0.31 24.14 28.65
C ARG A 25 -0.07 22.63 28.56
N SER A 26 -0.85 21.87 29.30
CA SER A 26 -1.12 20.48 28.94
C SER A 26 -1.65 20.51 27.52
N SER A 27 -0.78 20.27 26.55
CA SER A 27 -1.20 19.92 25.21
C SER A 27 -1.90 18.57 25.37
N ALA A 28 -3.21 18.60 25.61
CA ALA A 28 -4.03 17.44 25.36
C ALA A 28 -3.69 17.03 23.92
N LEU A 29 -3.00 15.91 23.76
CA LEU A 29 -2.79 15.31 22.45
C LEU A 29 -4.20 15.12 21.89
N ALA A 30 -4.56 15.91 20.90
CA ALA A 30 -5.84 15.78 20.23
C ALA A 30 -5.97 14.31 19.85
N GLU A 31 -6.97 13.64 20.37
CA GLU A 31 -7.22 12.25 20.11
C GLU A 31 -7.45 12.12 18.59
N VAL A 32 -6.60 11.37 17.92
CA VAL A 32 -6.70 11.23 16.45
C VAL A 32 -8.01 10.52 16.14
N PRO A 33 -8.88 11.08 15.30
CA PRO A 33 -10.16 10.49 14.98
C PRO A 33 -10.02 9.06 14.48
N PHE A 34 -10.90 8.18 14.91
CA PHE A 34 -11.06 6.86 14.31
C PHE A 34 -12.11 6.96 13.20
N TRP A 35 -11.68 6.77 11.96
CA TRP A 35 -12.62 6.46 10.89
C TRP A 35 -12.97 4.98 10.98
N THR A 36 -14.18 4.63 10.62
CA THR A 36 -14.67 3.26 10.78
C THR A 36 -15.08 2.67 9.44
N ILE A 37 -14.81 1.39 9.31
CA ILE A 37 -15.40 0.56 8.25
C ILE A 37 -16.65 -0.10 8.83
N ASP A 38 -17.78 0.11 8.18
CA ASP A 38 -18.97 -0.67 8.49
C ASP A 38 -18.76 -2.11 8.01
N THR A 39 -19.09 -3.07 8.85
CA THR A 39 -19.06 -4.48 8.49
C THR A 39 -20.21 -4.87 7.57
N THR A 40 -21.22 -4.00 7.42
CA THR A 40 -22.28 -4.18 6.40
C THR A 40 -21.67 -3.98 5.03
N LEU A 41 -21.74 -5.03 4.23
CA LEU A 41 -21.27 -5.03 2.85
C LEU A 41 -22.18 -4.15 1.99
N LEU A 42 -21.61 -3.19 1.27
CA LEU A 42 -22.33 -2.48 0.21
C LEU A 42 -22.49 -3.38 -1.03
N LEU A 43 -21.50 -4.24 -1.27
CA LEU A 43 -21.51 -5.21 -2.35
C LEU A 43 -20.55 -6.35 -2.02
N GLU A 44 -20.96 -7.58 -2.34
CA GLU A 44 -20.12 -8.77 -2.27
C GLU A 44 -20.30 -9.62 -3.54
N ILE A 45 -19.19 -10.09 -4.09
CA ILE A 45 -19.16 -11.02 -5.20
C ILE A 45 -18.29 -12.19 -4.76
N THR A 46 -18.88 -13.39 -4.70
CA THR A 46 -18.22 -14.63 -4.29
C THR A 46 -18.09 -15.60 -5.46
N ASP A 47 -17.33 -16.67 -5.26
CA ASP A 47 -17.24 -17.78 -6.23
C ASP A 47 -18.54 -18.62 -6.28
N ASP A 48 -19.33 -18.55 -5.20
CA ASP A 48 -20.55 -19.32 -5.02
C ASP A 48 -21.75 -18.53 -5.59
N ASP A 49 -21.93 -18.57 -6.90
CA ASP A 49 -23.22 -18.17 -7.48
C ASP A 49 -24.22 -19.31 -7.30
N PRO A 50 -25.41 -19.06 -6.68
CA PRO A 50 -26.48 -20.03 -6.58
C PRO A 50 -26.94 -20.61 -7.93
N ASP A 51 -26.72 -19.85 -9.02
CA ASP A 51 -27.08 -20.24 -10.38
C ASP A 51 -25.96 -21.02 -11.09
N GLY A 52 -24.81 -21.26 -10.44
CA GLY A 52 -23.73 -22.13 -10.92
C GLY A 52 -22.83 -21.53 -12.00
N GLU A 53 -22.91 -20.25 -12.26
CA GLU A 53 -21.95 -19.55 -13.11
C GLU A 53 -20.66 -19.25 -12.33
N VAL A 54 -19.50 -19.61 -12.87
CA VAL A 54 -18.20 -19.25 -12.29
C VAL A 54 -18.00 -17.74 -12.37
N VAL A 55 -18.13 -17.10 -11.23
CA VAL A 55 -18.11 -15.64 -11.14
C VAL A 55 -16.71 -15.12 -10.96
N LEU A 56 -15.86 -15.78 -10.18
CA LEU A 56 -14.46 -15.41 -9.93
C LEU A 56 -13.53 -16.63 -10.07
N GLY A 57 -12.44 -16.48 -10.80
CA GLY A 57 -11.38 -17.49 -10.91
C GLY A 57 -10.21 -17.18 -9.97
N ASN A 58 -9.56 -16.06 -10.14
CA ASN A 58 -8.53 -15.50 -9.29
C ASN A 58 -8.51 -13.98 -9.47
N ALA A 59 -9.39 -13.29 -8.76
CA ALA A 59 -9.45 -11.84 -8.80
C ALA A 59 -8.14 -11.24 -8.23
N VAL A 60 -7.53 -10.30 -8.97
CA VAL A 60 -6.26 -9.67 -8.63
C VAL A 60 -6.35 -8.15 -8.52
N HIS A 61 -7.49 -7.56 -8.88
CA HIS A 61 -7.76 -6.14 -8.72
C HIS A 61 -9.26 -5.87 -8.79
N VAL A 62 -9.71 -4.88 -8.06
CA VAL A 62 -11.08 -4.36 -8.12
C VAL A 62 -11.07 -2.84 -8.15
N THR A 63 -11.94 -2.27 -8.97
CA THR A 63 -12.17 -0.82 -9.04
C THR A 63 -13.67 -0.54 -9.09
N ARG A 64 -14.13 0.45 -8.34
CA ARG A 64 -15.54 0.87 -8.35
C ARG A 64 -15.80 1.82 -9.51
N ARG A 65 -16.87 1.59 -10.24
CA ARG A 65 -17.34 2.42 -11.33
C ARG A 65 -18.21 3.57 -10.78
N PRO A 66 -18.35 4.69 -11.53
CA PRO A 66 -19.21 5.81 -11.11
C PRO A 66 -20.70 5.44 -10.92
N ASP A 67 -21.17 4.40 -11.62
CA ASP A 67 -22.54 3.88 -11.49
C ASP A 67 -22.75 2.93 -10.29
N GLY A 68 -21.69 2.74 -9.46
CA GLY A 68 -21.70 1.84 -8.33
C GLY A 68 -21.36 0.39 -8.65
N GLY A 69 -21.28 0.02 -9.92
CA GLY A 69 -20.80 -1.28 -10.35
C GLY A 69 -19.30 -1.46 -10.17
N LEU A 70 -18.76 -2.63 -10.52
CA LEU A 70 -17.34 -2.94 -10.38
C LEU A 70 -16.70 -3.35 -11.71
N LEU A 71 -15.41 -3.04 -11.84
CA LEU A 71 -14.47 -3.70 -12.74
C LEU A 71 -13.58 -4.60 -11.90
N VAL A 72 -13.61 -5.89 -12.17
CA VAL A 72 -12.76 -6.89 -11.53
C VAL A 72 -11.81 -7.46 -12.56
N THR A 73 -10.51 -7.33 -12.29
CA THR A 73 -9.48 -8.00 -13.11
C THR A 73 -9.27 -9.39 -12.56
N ASP A 74 -9.54 -10.38 -13.38
CA ASP A 74 -9.48 -11.79 -12.98
C ASP A 74 -8.38 -12.52 -13.79
N GLN A 75 -7.31 -12.90 -13.08
CA GLN A 75 -6.20 -13.64 -13.66
C GLN A 75 -6.59 -15.07 -14.03
N GLY A 76 -7.39 -15.73 -13.18
CA GLY A 76 -7.82 -17.12 -13.40
C GLY A 76 -8.76 -17.27 -14.59
N LEU A 77 -9.54 -16.23 -14.89
CA LEU A 77 -10.44 -16.17 -16.06
C LEU A 77 -9.86 -15.37 -17.21
N HIS A 78 -8.62 -14.90 -17.11
CA HIS A 78 -7.92 -14.13 -18.16
C HIS A 78 -8.74 -12.96 -18.71
N SER A 79 -9.44 -12.22 -17.83
CA SER A 79 -10.39 -11.21 -18.28
C SER A 79 -10.54 -10.05 -17.30
N VAL A 80 -11.07 -8.94 -17.80
CA VAL A 80 -11.63 -7.85 -17.02
C VAL A 80 -13.16 -8.03 -17.04
N ARG A 81 -13.76 -8.20 -15.87
CA ARG A 81 -15.20 -8.47 -15.73
C ARG A 81 -15.92 -7.25 -15.18
N LEU A 82 -17.04 -6.93 -15.79
CA LEU A 82 -17.92 -5.85 -15.37
C LEU A 82 -19.07 -6.44 -14.56
N PHE A 83 -19.32 -5.83 -13.42
CA PHE A 83 -20.44 -6.15 -12.55
C PHE A 83 -21.33 -4.92 -12.38
N SER A 84 -22.62 -5.14 -12.29
CA SER A 84 -23.59 -4.13 -11.90
C SER A 84 -23.48 -3.80 -10.40
N SER A 85 -24.15 -2.75 -9.97
CA SER A 85 -24.17 -2.33 -8.56
C SER A 85 -24.87 -3.32 -7.62
N ASP A 86 -25.59 -4.29 -8.16
CA ASP A 86 -26.20 -5.42 -7.43
C ASP A 86 -25.38 -6.73 -7.55
N GLY A 87 -24.16 -6.66 -8.11
CA GLY A 87 -23.21 -7.77 -8.17
C GLY A 87 -23.37 -8.73 -9.33
N ARG A 88 -24.28 -8.48 -10.26
CA ARG A 88 -24.48 -9.37 -11.42
C ARG A 88 -23.45 -9.12 -12.51
N VAL A 89 -22.96 -10.18 -13.13
CA VAL A 89 -22.06 -10.10 -14.28
C VAL A 89 -22.79 -9.44 -15.45
N GLN A 90 -22.26 -8.33 -15.93
CA GLN A 90 -22.77 -7.64 -17.12
C GLN A 90 -21.99 -8.03 -18.38
N ARG A 91 -20.65 -8.17 -18.25
CA ARG A 91 -19.77 -8.40 -19.38
C ARG A 91 -18.42 -8.93 -18.90
N ALA A 92 -17.77 -9.74 -19.74
CA ALA A 92 -16.36 -10.08 -19.62
C ALA A 92 -15.62 -9.58 -20.87
N VAL A 93 -14.42 -9.02 -20.66
CA VAL A 93 -13.54 -8.52 -21.73
C VAL A 93 -12.19 -9.19 -21.59
N GLY A 94 -11.77 -9.90 -22.63
CA GLY A 94 -10.58 -10.73 -22.65
C GLY A 94 -10.91 -12.21 -22.52
N ARG A 95 -9.92 -13.01 -22.81
CA ARG A 95 -9.86 -14.47 -22.68
C ARG A 95 -8.40 -14.90 -22.71
N GLN A 96 -8.14 -16.17 -22.42
CA GLN A 96 -6.79 -16.71 -22.56
C GLN A 96 -6.28 -16.62 -24.00
N GLY A 97 -5.05 -16.12 -24.15
CA GLY A 97 -4.37 -16.01 -25.42
C GLY A 97 -3.42 -14.82 -25.51
N SER A 98 -2.68 -14.73 -26.61
CA SER A 98 -1.66 -13.70 -26.87
C SER A 98 -2.09 -12.65 -27.91
N GLY A 99 -3.27 -12.79 -28.49
CA GLY A 99 -3.85 -11.85 -29.47
C GLY A 99 -4.26 -10.50 -28.85
N PRO A 100 -4.70 -9.54 -29.70
CA PRO A 100 -5.24 -8.27 -29.22
C PRO A 100 -6.45 -8.49 -28.31
N GLY A 101 -6.43 -7.94 -27.09
CA GLY A 101 -7.50 -8.11 -26.10
C GLY A 101 -7.55 -9.47 -25.41
N GLU A 102 -6.52 -10.31 -25.60
CA GLU A 102 -6.32 -11.57 -24.90
C GLU A 102 -5.23 -11.44 -23.85
N PHE A 103 -5.25 -12.29 -22.82
CA PHE A 103 -4.32 -12.30 -21.70
C PHE A 103 -3.76 -13.71 -21.45
N GLU A 104 -2.42 -13.80 -21.32
CA GLU A 104 -1.76 -15.03 -20.86
C GLU A 104 -1.58 -15.06 -19.35
N PHE A 105 -1.08 -13.96 -18.77
CA PHE A 105 -0.90 -13.85 -17.33
C PHE A 105 -1.04 -12.40 -16.87
N ILE A 106 -2.20 -12.06 -16.36
CA ILE A 106 -2.45 -10.75 -15.77
C ILE A 106 -1.73 -10.66 -14.42
N ARG A 107 -0.70 -9.80 -14.33
CA ARG A 107 0.04 -9.59 -13.08
C ARG A 107 -0.65 -8.62 -12.16
N GLN A 108 -1.13 -7.53 -12.71
CA GLN A 108 -1.77 -6.44 -11.96
C GLN A 108 -2.65 -5.58 -12.84
N ALA A 109 -3.49 -4.80 -12.18
CA ALA A 109 -4.16 -3.66 -12.81
C ALA A 109 -4.01 -2.42 -11.92
N LEU A 110 -4.03 -1.24 -12.54
CA LEU A 110 -3.96 0.06 -11.86
C LEU A 110 -5.04 0.96 -12.42
N ARG A 111 -5.86 1.54 -11.55
CA ARG A 111 -6.77 2.60 -11.94
C ARG A 111 -6.06 3.94 -11.94
N CYS A 112 -6.10 4.64 -13.08
CA CYS A 112 -5.52 5.96 -13.27
C CYS A 112 -6.62 6.88 -13.83
N GLY A 113 -7.26 7.63 -12.96
CA GLY A 113 -8.45 8.41 -13.32
C GLY A 113 -9.59 7.53 -13.85
N ASP A 114 -10.02 7.79 -15.08
CA ASP A 114 -11.09 7.05 -15.76
C ASP A 114 -10.58 5.87 -16.60
N SER A 115 -9.33 5.48 -16.40
CA SER A 115 -8.70 4.37 -17.14
C SER A 115 -8.19 3.28 -16.21
N LEU A 116 -8.34 2.03 -16.63
CA LEU A 116 -7.77 0.85 -15.98
C LEU A 116 -6.64 0.29 -16.87
N PHE A 117 -5.42 0.29 -16.34
CA PHE A 117 -4.22 -0.24 -16.99
C PHE A 117 -3.99 -1.67 -16.52
N VAL A 118 -4.22 -2.65 -17.39
CA VAL A 118 -4.06 -4.09 -17.11
C VAL A 118 -2.75 -4.57 -17.70
N GLU A 119 -1.86 -5.08 -16.86
CA GLU A 119 -0.54 -5.56 -17.26
C GLU A 119 -0.47 -7.07 -17.35
N ASP A 120 -0.09 -7.55 -18.51
CA ASP A 120 0.24 -8.94 -18.80
C ASP A 120 1.75 -9.09 -18.97
N ILE A 121 2.37 -9.85 -18.07
CA ILE A 121 3.84 -10.01 -18.05
C ILE A 121 4.34 -11.01 -19.09
N VAL A 122 3.53 -11.98 -19.50
CA VAL A 122 3.92 -12.99 -20.49
C VAL A 122 3.89 -12.39 -21.90
N THR A 123 2.82 -11.69 -22.23
CA THR A 123 2.72 -10.99 -23.53
C THR A 123 3.48 -9.67 -23.55
N ARG A 124 4.02 -9.22 -22.39
CA ARG A 124 4.69 -7.92 -22.22
C ARG A 124 3.84 -6.76 -22.71
N ARG A 125 2.57 -6.80 -22.44
CA ARG A 125 1.58 -5.82 -22.90
C ARG A 125 0.82 -5.21 -21.74
N VAL A 126 0.50 -3.93 -21.91
CA VAL A 126 -0.47 -3.22 -21.10
C VAL A 126 -1.67 -2.89 -21.95
N THR A 127 -2.82 -3.35 -21.53
CA THR A 127 -4.09 -3.02 -22.16
C THR A 127 -4.79 -1.97 -21.31
N VAL A 128 -5.24 -0.90 -21.95
CA VAL A 128 -5.94 0.19 -21.28
C VAL A 128 -7.43 0.08 -21.56
N HIS A 129 -8.21 0.02 -20.48
CA HIS A 129 -9.66 -0.03 -20.53
C HIS A 129 -10.25 1.28 -19.97
N SER A 130 -11.32 1.77 -20.58
CA SER A 130 -12.22 2.71 -19.91
C SER A 130 -13.04 2.02 -18.84
N LEU A 131 -13.69 2.78 -17.95
CA LEU A 131 -14.47 2.21 -16.84
C LEU A 131 -15.75 1.46 -17.29
N ASP A 132 -16.13 1.56 -18.55
CA ASP A 132 -17.16 0.71 -19.18
C ASP A 132 -16.60 -0.62 -19.74
N GLY A 133 -15.29 -0.87 -19.52
CA GLY A 133 -14.57 -2.07 -19.95
C GLY A 133 -14.10 -2.05 -21.40
N THR A 134 -14.34 -0.98 -22.16
CA THR A 134 -13.88 -0.91 -23.55
C THR A 134 -12.35 -0.78 -23.60
N ILE A 135 -11.70 -1.61 -24.42
CA ILE A 135 -10.26 -1.48 -24.68
C ILE A 135 -10.04 -0.25 -25.56
N THR A 136 -9.32 0.73 -25.03
CA THR A 136 -9.04 1.99 -25.74
C THR A 136 -7.71 1.97 -26.44
N ARG A 137 -6.71 1.25 -25.89
CA ARG A 137 -5.37 1.07 -26.49
C ARG A 137 -4.62 -0.09 -25.84
N ALA A 138 -3.58 -0.54 -26.51
CA ALA A 138 -2.59 -1.46 -25.99
C ALA A 138 -1.18 -0.93 -26.25
N MET A 139 -0.24 -1.22 -25.36
CA MET A 139 1.15 -0.77 -25.48
C MET A 139 2.10 -1.82 -24.90
N SER A 140 3.36 -1.81 -25.34
CA SER A 140 4.38 -2.69 -24.78
C SER A 140 4.80 -2.22 -23.37
N THR A 141 5.04 -3.16 -22.45
CA THR A 141 5.60 -2.86 -21.12
C THR A 141 6.99 -2.22 -21.21
N SER A 142 7.85 -2.68 -22.11
CA SER A 142 9.19 -2.12 -22.35
C SER A 142 9.16 -0.67 -22.79
N ALA A 143 8.07 -0.29 -23.36
CA ALA A 143 7.85 1.04 -23.85
C ALA A 143 7.75 2.10 -22.72
N PHE A 144 7.42 1.73 -21.48
CA PHE A 144 7.33 2.67 -20.34
C PHE A 144 8.68 2.95 -19.67
N ALA A 145 9.63 2.05 -19.80
CA ALA A 145 10.85 2.05 -19.00
C ALA A 145 12.10 2.53 -19.75
N GLY A 146 11.96 3.09 -20.95
CA GLY A 146 13.13 3.52 -21.72
C GLY A 146 14.09 2.38 -22.09
N GLY A 147 13.56 1.14 -22.22
CA GLY A 147 14.34 -0.05 -22.58
C GLY A 147 14.76 -0.94 -21.41
N THR A 148 14.52 -0.52 -20.16
CA THR A 148 14.68 -1.38 -18.97
C THR A 148 13.36 -2.05 -18.60
N GLU A 149 13.42 -3.24 -18.02
CA GLU A 149 12.23 -3.86 -17.42
C GLU A 149 11.88 -3.13 -16.13
N ALA A 150 10.83 -2.33 -16.14
CA ALA A 150 10.34 -1.61 -14.97
C ALA A 150 8.90 -1.97 -14.66
N PHE A 151 8.59 -1.99 -13.37
CA PHE A 151 7.24 -2.24 -12.87
C PHE A 151 6.55 -0.94 -12.51
N ARG A 152 5.31 -0.82 -12.91
CA ARG A 152 4.42 0.23 -12.42
C ARG A 152 3.95 -0.14 -11.01
N SER A 153 4.16 0.76 -10.07
CA SER A 153 3.77 0.53 -8.67
C SER A 153 2.46 1.23 -8.32
N ALA A 154 2.27 2.43 -8.85
CA ALA A 154 1.07 3.23 -8.65
C ALA A 154 0.90 4.24 -9.78
N CYS A 155 -0.31 4.80 -9.89
CA CYS A 155 -0.60 5.93 -10.76
C CYS A 155 -1.62 6.87 -10.11
N ASN A 156 -1.68 8.10 -10.60
CA ASN A 156 -2.67 9.09 -10.19
C ASN A 156 -3.71 9.36 -11.29
N ALA A 157 -4.68 10.20 -10.97
CA ALA A 157 -5.76 10.55 -11.88
C ALA A 157 -5.29 11.31 -13.14
N GLU A 158 -4.16 12.01 -13.07
CA GLU A 158 -3.56 12.74 -14.19
C GLU A 158 -2.77 11.84 -15.14
N GLY A 159 -2.71 10.54 -14.88
CA GLY A 159 -1.99 9.56 -15.71
C GLY A 159 -0.47 9.60 -15.52
N LEU A 160 0.00 10.06 -14.36
CA LEU A 160 1.38 9.91 -13.94
C LEU A 160 1.54 8.57 -13.21
N PHE A 161 2.64 7.90 -13.50
CA PHE A 161 3.00 6.62 -12.90
C PHE A 161 4.27 6.73 -12.09
N VAL A 162 4.34 6.01 -10.98
CA VAL A 162 5.59 5.72 -10.32
C VAL A 162 6.03 4.30 -10.67
N HIS A 163 7.29 4.18 -11.11
CA HIS A 163 7.92 2.93 -11.54
C HIS A 163 9.14 2.64 -10.71
N HIS A 164 9.48 1.34 -10.64
CA HIS A 164 10.80 0.91 -10.17
C HIS A 164 11.39 -0.12 -11.13
N GLU A 165 12.74 -0.21 -11.17
CA GLU A 165 13.41 -1.26 -11.93
C GLU A 165 13.09 -2.65 -11.39
N TRP A 166 13.20 -3.63 -12.31
CA TRP A 166 13.30 -5.02 -11.87
C TRP A 166 14.57 -5.23 -11.08
N ASN A 167 14.43 -5.70 -9.84
CA ASN A 167 15.58 -6.06 -9.03
C ASN A 167 16.36 -7.20 -9.71
N ARG A 168 17.51 -6.86 -10.31
CA ARG A 168 18.38 -7.86 -10.94
C ARG A 168 18.96 -8.76 -9.85
N PHE A 169 18.56 -10.00 -9.93
CA PHE A 169 19.05 -11.04 -9.06
C PHE A 169 20.51 -11.39 -9.41
N ASP A 170 21.40 -11.35 -8.41
CA ASP A 170 22.75 -11.90 -8.52
C ASP A 170 22.76 -13.33 -7.94
N PRO A 171 22.87 -14.38 -8.76
CA PRO A 171 22.83 -15.77 -8.29
C PRO A 171 24.02 -16.16 -7.44
N THR A 172 25.11 -15.40 -7.44
CA THR A 172 26.33 -15.71 -6.70
C THR A 172 26.24 -15.35 -5.22
N VAL A 173 25.35 -14.43 -4.87
CA VAL A 173 25.19 -13.97 -3.47
C VAL A 173 24.33 -14.95 -2.70
N ARG A 174 24.78 -15.30 -1.49
CA ARG A 174 24.05 -16.14 -0.53
C ARG A 174 23.55 -15.34 0.66
N GLY A 175 22.44 -15.79 1.25
CA GLY A 175 21.82 -15.16 2.40
C GLY A 175 20.94 -13.97 2.07
N ARG A 176 20.44 -13.32 3.12
CA ARG A 176 19.52 -12.16 3.04
C ARG A 176 20.24 -10.93 2.53
N ARG A 177 19.57 -10.19 1.64
CA ARG A 177 20.08 -8.95 1.05
C ARG A 177 18.97 -8.04 0.58
N ARG A 178 19.34 -6.79 0.35
CA ARG A 178 18.56 -5.78 -0.38
C ARG A 178 19.44 -5.19 -1.50
N THR A 179 18.84 -4.98 -2.65
CA THR A 179 19.49 -4.30 -3.78
C THR A 179 18.74 -2.99 -3.99
N PRO A 180 19.42 -1.84 -4.05
CA PRO A 180 18.75 -0.57 -4.35
C PRO A 180 17.94 -0.65 -5.64
N LEU A 181 16.77 -0.02 -5.64
CA LEU A 181 15.91 0.13 -6.80
C LEU A 181 15.93 1.57 -7.26
N SER A 182 16.13 1.79 -8.53
CA SER A 182 15.90 3.10 -9.13
C SER A 182 14.40 3.31 -9.34
N VAL A 183 13.93 4.50 -8.99
CA VAL A 183 12.52 4.88 -9.03
C VAL A 183 12.33 6.08 -9.93
N TRP A 184 11.27 6.09 -10.73
CA TRP A 184 10.93 7.20 -11.63
C TRP A 184 9.46 7.53 -11.60
N ILE A 185 9.18 8.81 -11.89
CA ILE A 185 7.86 9.29 -12.28
C ILE A 185 7.84 9.40 -13.81
N THR A 186 6.80 8.87 -14.45
CA THR A 186 6.59 9.00 -15.90
C THR A 186 5.16 9.34 -16.21
N SER A 187 4.91 10.00 -17.36
CA SER A 187 3.55 10.14 -17.90
C SER A 187 3.17 8.95 -18.78
N ALA A 188 1.88 8.75 -18.97
CA ALA A 188 1.37 7.75 -19.93
C ALA A 188 1.78 8.06 -21.36
N ALA A 189 2.04 9.31 -21.71
CA ALA A 189 2.55 9.77 -22.99
C ALA A 189 4.08 9.71 -23.10
N ARG A 190 4.79 9.46 -21.96
CA ARG A 190 6.25 9.37 -21.85
C ARG A 190 7.03 10.65 -22.12
N ASP A 191 6.39 11.77 -22.13
CA ASP A 191 6.99 13.09 -22.26
C ASP A 191 7.61 13.58 -20.93
N LEU A 192 7.26 12.96 -19.81
CA LEU A 192 7.83 13.22 -18.50
C LEU A 192 8.61 11.99 -18.00
N ARG A 193 9.84 12.22 -17.54
CA ARG A 193 10.61 11.26 -16.76
C ARG A 193 11.41 11.99 -15.67
N VAL A 194 11.04 11.77 -14.43
CA VAL A 194 11.71 12.33 -13.26
C VAL A 194 12.29 11.19 -12.45
N ALA A 195 13.62 11.20 -12.26
CA ALA A 195 14.29 10.24 -11.36
C ALA A 195 14.10 10.67 -9.91
N LEU A 196 13.76 9.71 -9.06
CA LEU A 196 13.79 9.85 -7.61
C LEU A 196 15.07 9.23 -7.06
N PRO A 197 15.47 9.54 -5.82
CA PRO A 197 16.55 8.81 -5.15
C PRO A 197 16.27 7.31 -5.13
N ASP A 198 17.34 6.52 -5.22
CA ASP A 198 17.24 5.07 -5.09
C ASP A 198 16.66 4.70 -3.72
N VAL A 199 15.78 3.70 -3.70
CA VAL A 199 15.21 3.15 -2.48
C VAL A 199 15.73 1.73 -2.26
N ASP A 200 15.90 1.34 -1.01
CA ASP A 200 16.22 -0.06 -0.69
C ASP A 200 15.14 -0.99 -1.22
N GLY A 201 15.53 -1.89 -2.11
CA GLY A 201 14.63 -2.83 -2.76
C GLY A 201 14.07 -3.90 -1.83
N PRO A 202 13.29 -4.84 -2.35
CA PRO A 202 12.75 -5.94 -1.56
C PRO A 202 13.87 -6.82 -0.99
N GLU A 203 13.70 -7.25 0.26
CA GLU A 203 14.58 -8.24 0.85
C GLU A 203 14.39 -9.59 0.18
N SER A 204 15.48 -10.16 -0.27
CA SER A 204 15.54 -11.49 -0.89
C SER A 204 16.61 -12.35 -0.22
N VAL A 205 16.50 -13.65 -0.39
CA VAL A 205 17.49 -14.65 0.08
C VAL A 205 18.09 -15.34 -1.12
N GLY A 206 19.40 -15.14 -1.30
CA GLY A 206 20.16 -15.88 -2.31
C GLY A 206 20.62 -17.23 -1.79
N PHE A 207 20.58 -18.27 -2.62
CA PHE A 207 21.03 -19.61 -2.28
C PHE A 207 22.03 -20.20 -3.29
N GLY A 208 22.67 -19.32 -4.07
CA GLY A 208 23.78 -19.66 -4.98
C GLY A 208 23.37 -20.13 -6.37
N THR A 209 22.14 -20.58 -6.58
CA THR A 209 21.57 -20.94 -7.92
C THR A 209 20.28 -20.18 -8.19
N GLY A 210 19.79 -19.43 -7.24
CA GLY A 210 18.55 -18.67 -7.32
C GLY A 210 18.41 -17.71 -6.14
N ALA A 211 17.26 -17.04 -6.08
CA ALA A 211 16.82 -16.30 -4.92
C ALA A 211 15.33 -16.51 -4.69
N GLY A 212 14.95 -16.35 -3.42
CA GLY A 212 13.58 -16.36 -3.00
C GLY A 212 13.23 -15.16 -2.14
N ARG A 213 11.97 -15.10 -1.77
CA ARG A 213 11.46 -14.09 -0.84
C ARG A 213 12.04 -14.33 0.56
N ALA A 214 12.49 -13.28 1.21
CA ALA A 214 12.93 -13.34 2.60
C ALA A 214 11.70 -13.42 3.54
N LEU A 215 11.76 -14.25 4.58
CA LEU A 215 10.71 -14.30 5.61
C LEU A 215 10.64 -12.96 6.33
N LEU A 216 9.43 -12.40 6.50
CA LEU A 216 9.21 -11.06 7.05
C LEU A 216 10.06 -10.01 6.31
N GLY A 217 10.29 -10.23 5.02
CA GLY A 217 11.10 -9.37 4.18
C GLY A 217 10.45 -8.01 3.96
N ARG A 218 11.24 -6.95 4.06
CA ARG A 218 10.83 -5.60 3.73
C ARG A 218 10.69 -5.46 2.23
N THR A 219 9.64 -4.78 1.80
CA THR A 219 9.40 -4.45 0.40
C THR A 219 9.10 -2.96 0.31
N PRO A 220 9.76 -2.21 -0.56
CA PRO A 220 9.47 -0.80 -0.72
C PRO A 220 8.03 -0.61 -1.16
N GLN A 221 7.41 0.43 -0.62
CA GLN A 221 6.07 0.86 -0.97
C GLN A 221 6.15 2.20 -1.69
N LEU A 222 5.42 2.32 -2.79
CA LEU A 222 5.38 3.50 -3.63
C LEU A 222 3.93 3.93 -3.83
N GLY A 223 3.66 5.22 -3.70
CA GLY A 223 2.34 5.82 -3.93
C GLY A 223 2.48 7.13 -4.67
N ILE A 224 1.45 7.56 -5.38
CA ILE A 224 1.43 8.85 -6.09
C ILE A 224 0.04 9.46 -6.01
N GLY A 225 -0.03 10.72 -5.61
CA GLY A 225 -1.19 11.58 -5.68
C GLY A 225 -1.00 12.69 -6.71
N ARG A 226 -1.85 13.70 -6.67
CA ARG A 226 -1.77 14.85 -7.59
C ARG A 226 -0.60 15.76 -7.29
N ARG A 227 -0.13 15.83 -6.04
CA ARG A 227 0.92 16.74 -5.58
C ARG A 227 2.20 16.05 -5.18
N HIS A 228 2.11 14.80 -4.72
CA HIS A 228 3.22 14.13 -4.07
C HIS A 228 3.40 12.68 -4.53
N VAL A 229 4.65 12.25 -4.49
CA VAL A 229 5.04 10.85 -4.52
C VAL A 229 5.49 10.44 -3.13
N TYR A 230 5.06 9.27 -2.71
CA TYR A 230 5.37 8.67 -1.42
C TYR A 230 6.27 7.46 -1.63
N VAL A 231 7.38 7.44 -0.93
CA VAL A 231 8.39 6.38 -1.03
C VAL A 231 8.72 5.87 0.36
N GLY A 232 8.68 4.57 0.54
CA GLY A 232 8.98 3.97 1.82
C GLY A 232 9.71 2.64 1.71
N ALA A 233 10.81 2.49 2.44
CA ALA A 233 11.62 1.26 2.49
C ALA A 233 11.09 0.20 3.47
N ALA A 234 10.09 0.52 4.28
CA ALA A 234 9.48 -0.32 5.33
C ALA A 234 10.42 -0.72 6.49
N ASP A 235 11.59 -0.09 6.62
CA ASP A 235 12.55 -0.33 7.71
C ASP A 235 12.10 0.30 9.01
N SER A 236 11.48 1.47 8.90
CA SER A 236 10.99 2.28 10.00
C SER A 236 9.60 2.81 9.69
N GLY A 237 8.97 3.46 10.65
CA GLY A 237 7.68 4.13 10.45
C GLY A 237 7.79 5.45 9.67
N VAL A 238 8.78 5.62 8.79
CA VAL A 238 8.98 6.84 8.00
C VAL A 238 8.63 6.59 6.55
N VAL A 239 7.88 7.50 5.95
CA VAL A 239 7.58 7.58 4.51
C VAL A 239 8.16 8.89 4.00
N GLU A 240 9.01 8.83 3.00
CA GLU A 240 9.56 9.99 2.32
C GLU A 240 8.55 10.56 1.32
N VAL A 241 8.53 11.87 1.19
CA VAL A 241 7.59 12.58 0.31
C VAL A 241 8.37 13.44 -0.66
N TYR A 242 8.05 13.31 -1.92
CA TYR A 242 8.62 14.10 -3.00
C TYR A 242 7.53 14.83 -3.77
N ALA A 243 7.82 16.03 -4.26
CA ALA A 243 6.99 16.68 -5.26
C ALA A 243 7.09 15.92 -6.61
N LEU A 244 6.19 16.21 -7.54
CA LEU A 244 6.16 15.53 -8.84
C LEU A 244 7.38 15.84 -9.74
N ASP A 245 8.14 16.88 -9.42
CA ASP A 245 9.42 17.21 -10.05
C ASP A 245 10.63 16.51 -9.43
N GLY A 246 10.39 15.65 -8.42
CA GLY A 246 11.41 14.87 -7.72
C GLY A 246 12.06 15.61 -6.54
N THR A 247 11.68 16.85 -6.24
CA THR A 247 12.23 17.57 -5.09
C THR A 247 11.68 17.04 -3.77
N PRO A 248 12.52 16.89 -2.71
CA PRO A 248 12.04 16.47 -1.39
C PRO A 248 10.97 17.42 -0.84
N ALA A 249 9.86 16.86 -0.36
CA ALA A 249 8.72 17.59 0.19
C ALA A 249 8.41 17.21 1.65
N GLY A 250 9.34 16.53 2.32
CA GLY A 250 9.25 16.18 3.73
C GLY A 250 9.05 14.69 3.99
N THR A 251 8.48 14.37 5.13
CA THR A 251 8.24 12.98 5.56
C THR A 251 6.89 12.82 6.23
N ARG A 252 6.37 11.57 6.26
CA ARG A 252 5.26 11.16 7.12
C ARG A 252 5.79 10.16 8.14
N ARG A 253 5.45 10.35 9.40
CA ARG A 253 5.89 9.47 10.49
C ARG A 253 4.69 8.76 11.09
N LEU A 254 4.70 7.43 11.03
CA LEU A 254 3.71 6.61 11.68
C LEU A 254 3.90 6.69 13.20
N PRO A 255 2.83 6.59 13.99
CA PRO A 255 2.94 6.41 15.44
C PRO A 255 3.90 5.26 15.79
N GLU A 256 4.57 5.34 16.92
CA GLU A 256 5.46 4.26 17.36
C GLU A 256 4.70 2.95 17.57
N SER A 257 5.37 1.84 17.31
CA SER A 257 4.84 0.49 17.54
C SER A 257 5.97 -0.50 17.77
N ASP A 258 5.67 -1.55 18.54
CA ASP A 258 6.61 -2.65 18.72
C ASP A 258 6.71 -3.49 17.44
N LEU A 259 7.87 -3.45 16.82
CA LEU A 259 8.18 -4.20 15.59
C LEU A 259 8.99 -5.47 15.87
N ARG A 260 9.28 -5.83 17.13
CA ARG A 260 10.03 -7.06 17.44
C ARG A 260 9.36 -8.30 16.87
N VAL A 261 10.18 -9.14 16.25
CA VAL A 261 9.71 -10.40 15.68
C VAL A 261 9.49 -11.43 16.78
N THR A 262 8.34 -12.07 16.74
CA THR A 262 7.98 -13.17 17.63
C THR A 262 8.04 -14.52 16.90
N ALA A 263 8.07 -15.63 17.66
CA ALA A 263 7.94 -16.96 17.07
C ALA A 263 6.63 -17.14 16.28
N ALA A 264 5.54 -16.50 16.74
CA ALA A 264 4.26 -16.53 16.05
C ALA A 264 4.31 -15.79 14.71
N ASP A 265 5.04 -14.67 14.62
CA ASP A 265 5.24 -13.93 13.36
C ASP A 265 5.98 -14.80 12.33
N LEU A 266 7.02 -15.50 12.76
CA LEU A 266 7.76 -16.42 11.88
C LEU A 266 6.91 -17.60 11.42
N ALA A 267 6.14 -18.21 12.33
CA ALA A 267 5.23 -19.30 11.98
C ALA A 267 4.17 -18.85 10.97
N ARG A 268 3.58 -17.66 11.17
CA ARG A 268 2.64 -17.05 10.23
C ARG A 268 3.27 -16.79 8.87
N ALA A 269 4.48 -16.19 8.85
CA ALA A 269 5.19 -15.90 7.61
C ALA A 269 5.47 -17.18 6.80
N LYS A 270 5.94 -18.25 7.44
CA LYS A 270 6.17 -19.56 6.80
C LYS A 270 4.88 -20.17 6.26
N ARG A 271 3.77 -20.06 7.01
CA ARG A 271 2.47 -20.54 6.54
C ARG A 271 2.02 -19.79 5.28
N ILE A 272 2.08 -18.47 5.30
CA ILE A 272 1.68 -17.64 4.14
C ILE A 272 2.56 -17.92 2.93
N ASP A 273 3.87 -18.05 3.12
CA ASP A 273 4.82 -18.31 2.04
C ASP A 273 4.61 -19.68 1.38
N SER A 274 3.97 -20.62 2.08
CA SER A 274 3.66 -21.97 1.58
C SER A 274 2.24 -22.12 1.02
N LEU A 275 1.38 -21.11 1.14
CA LEU A 275 -0.01 -21.17 0.67
C LEU A 275 -0.08 -21.35 -0.85
N GLY A 276 -0.96 -22.24 -1.30
CA GLY A 276 -1.21 -22.49 -2.71
C GLY A 276 -0.06 -23.18 -3.46
N GLN A 277 1.00 -23.61 -2.76
CA GLN A 277 2.14 -24.32 -3.35
C GLN A 277 1.93 -25.82 -3.34
N ASP A 278 2.33 -26.49 -4.42
CA ASP A 278 2.47 -27.94 -4.44
C ASP A 278 3.66 -28.45 -3.59
N ALA A 279 3.77 -29.74 -3.42
CA ALA A 279 4.83 -30.35 -2.58
C ALA A 279 6.26 -30.02 -3.08
N THR A 280 6.46 -29.87 -4.39
CA THR A 280 7.76 -29.54 -4.98
C THR A 280 8.14 -28.11 -4.67
N MET A 281 7.22 -27.18 -4.90
CA MET A 281 7.41 -25.76 -4.57
C MET A 281 7.61 -25.55 -3.08
N GLN A 282 6.85 -26.23 -2.22
CA GLN A 282 7.04 -26.17 -0.77
C GLN A 282 8.42 -26.66 -0.33
N LYS A 283 8.97 -27.68 -1.00
CA LYS A 283 10.34 -28.17 -0.71
C LYS A 283 11.39 -27.10 -1.06
N GLU A 284 11.28 -26.47 -2.21
CA GLU A 284 12.19 -25.40 -2.61
C GLU A 284 12.05 -24.18 -1.68
N THR A 285 10.84 -23.81 -1.32
CA THR A 285 10.58 -22.71 -0.36
C THR A 285 11.24 -23.00 0.99
N ARG A 286 11.13 -24.24 1.53
CA ARG A 286 11.81 -24.60 2.78
C ARG A 286 13.33 -24.54 2.65
N ARG A 287 13.87 -24.92 1.50
CA ARG A 287 15.30 -24.80 1.23
C ARG A 287 15.76 -23.33 1.25
N ILE A 288 14.96 -22.40 0.74
CA ILE A 288 15.28 -20.97 0.82
C ILE A 288 15.40 -20.53 2.28
N TRP A 289 14.49 -20.98 3.16
CA TRP A 289 14.52 -20.62 4.57
C TRP A 289 15.80 -21.09 5.31
N GLU A 290 16.49 -22.13 4.82
CA GLU A 290 17.77 -22.59 5.38
C GLU A 290 18.89 -21.56 5.19
N PHE A 291 18.78 -20.72 4.17
CA PHE A 291 19.73 -19.64 3.88
C PHE A 291 19.27 -18.29 4.44
N ASP A 292 18.05 -18.21 4.98
CA ASP A 292 17.50 -16.99 5.51
C ASP A 292 17.83 -16.81 6.99
N THR A 293 18.33 -15.62 7.33
CA THR A 293 18.44 -15.19 8.73
C THR A 293 17.30 -14.19 8.98
N PRO A 294 16.21 -14.62 9.64
CA PRO A 294 15.08 -13.73 9.91
C PRO A 294 15.52 -12.46 10.65
N PRO A 295 14.93 -11.30 10.35
CA PRO A 295 15.28 -10.05 10.99
C PRO A 295 14.78 -10.01 12.44
N SER A 296 15.38 -9.15 13.26
CA SER A 296 14.93 -8.90 14.64
C SER A 296 13.62 -8.07 14.69
N THR A 297 13.33 -7.33 13.61
CA THR A 297 12.14 -6.49 13.49
C THR A 297 11.34 -6.80 12.24
N ARG A 298 10.01 -6.75 12.36
CA ARG A 298 9.07 -6.84 11.24
C ARG A 298 9.15 -5.56 10.39
N PRO A 299 8.70 -5.61 9.12
CA PRO A 299 8.42 -4.39 8.37
C PRO A 299 7.49 -3.46 9.16
N ALA A 300 7.71 -2.15 9.05
CA ALA A 300 6.85 -1.17 9.72
C ALA A 300 5.46 -1.08 9.04
N TYR A 301 5.42 -1.33 7.74
CA TYR A 301 4.21 -1.29 6.91
C TYR A 301 4.43 -2.15 5.66
N ASP A 302 3.34 -2.44 4.93
CA ASP A 302 3.38 -3.28 3.73
C ASP A 302 2.45 -2.85 2.60
N ALA A 303 1.73 -1.73 2.74
CA ALA A 303 0.93 -1.19 1.66
C ALA A 303 0.76 0.33 1.77
N PHE A 304 0.73 0.99 0.60
CA PHE A 304 0.31 2.38 0.43
C PHE A 304 -0.87 2.45 -0.53
N ILE A 305 -1.82 3.33 -0.21
CA ILE A 305 -2.88 3.75 -1.11
C ILE A 305 -3.01 5.26 -0.99
N VAL A 306 -3.13 5.95 -2.11
CA VAL A 306 -3.58 7.34 -2.13
C VAL A 306 -5.04 7.30 -2.56
N ASP A 307 -5.92 7.81 -1.69
CA ASP A 307 -7.36 7.77 -1.93
C ASP A 307 -7.84 8.88 -2.88
N THR A 308 -9.11 8.86 -3.22
CA THR A 308 -9.71 9.84 -4.14
C THR A 308 -9.69 11.28 -3.59
N ASP A 309 -9.52 11.45 -2.28
CA ASP A 309 -9.41 12.74 -1.59
C ASP A 309 -7.95 13.12 -1.27
N GLU A 310 -6.98 12.41 -1.89
CA GLU A 310 -5.54 12.65 -1.76
C GLU A 310 -4.93 12.30 -0.39
N HIS A 311 -5.61 11.55 0.46
CA HIS A 311 -5.01 11.05 1.69
C HIS A 311 -4.08 9.88 1.40
N LEU A 312 -2.92 9.86 2.07
CA LEU A 312 -2.06 8.70 2.09
C LEU A 312 -2.50 7.72 3.19
N TRP A 313 -2.89 6.53 2.78
CA TRP A 313 -3.20 5.39 3.66
C TRP A 313 -2.00 4.47 3.73
N VAL A 314 -1.53 4.19 4.94
CA VAL A 314 -0.38 3.33 5.21
C VAL A 314 -0.81 2.15 6.05
N ARG A 315 -0.81 0.94 5.48
CA ARG A 315 -1.11 -0.28 6.24
C ARG A 315 0.08 -0.68 7.09
N ARG A 316 -0.12 -0.79 8.40
CA ARG A 316 0.84 -1.44 9.29
C ARG A 316 1.08 -2.88 8.84
N TYR A 317 2.30 -3.38 9.00
CA TYR A 317 2.55 -4.80 8.75
C TYR A 317 1.71 -5.66 9.71
N PRO A 318 0.91 -6.62 9.20
CA PRO A 318 0.02 -7.42 10.03
C PRO A 318 0.79 -8.24 11.07
N ALA A 319 0.45 -8.11 12.34
CA ALA A 319 1.01 -8.90 13.43
C ALA A 319 0.33 -10.27 13.53
N ALA A 320 1.08 -11.30 13.93
CA ALA A 320 0.51 -12.63 14.16
C ALA A 320 -0.56 -12.59 15.29
N GLY A 321 -1.65 -13.36 15.10
CA GLY A 321 -2.74 -13.45 16.07
C GLY A 321 -3.62 -12.20 16.16
N LYS A 322 -3.55 -11.32 15.16
CA LYS A 322 -4.46 -10.17 15.04
C LYS A 322 -5.32 -10.32 13.80
N ASP A 323 -6.63 -10.26 13.98
CA ASP A 323 -7.60 -10.34 12.89
C ASP A 323 -7.71 -9.03 12.10
N ASN A 324 -7.39 -7.91 12.76
CA ASN A 324 -7.42 -6.59 12.18
C ASN A 324 -6.04 -5.95 12.15
N THR A 325 -5.83 -5.13 11.14
CA THR A 325 -4.60 -4.36 10.91
C THR A 325 -4.93 -2.87 10.83
N PRO A 326 -4.19 -2.00 11.55
CA PRO A 326 -4.41 -0.57 11.47
C PRO A 326 -3.87 0.01 10.16
N TRP A 327 -4.65 0.87 9.55
CA TRP A 327 -4.27 1.77 8.49
C TRP A 327 -4.15 3.19 9.05
N ILE A 328 -2.99 3.77 8.91
CA ILE A 328 -2.69 5.13 9.34
C ILE A 328 -2.94 6.06 8.17
N VAL A 329 -3.77 7.09 8.37
CA VAL A 329 -4.20 8.00 7.31
C VAL A 329 -3.60 9.38 7.52
N PHE A 330 -2.88 9.85 6.51
CA PHE A 330 -2.33 11.20 6.49
C PHE A 330 -3.07 12.07 5.48
N SER A 331 -3.39 13.31 5.87
CA SER A 331 -3.90 14.31 4.94
C SER A 331 -2.84 14.67 3.89
N PRO A 332 -3.22 15.29 2.77
CA PRO A 332 -2.26 15.80 1.78
C PRO A 332 -1.18 16.70 2.38
N ASP A 333 -1.51 17.44 3.44
CA ASP A 333 -0.58 18.34 4.14
C ASP A 333 0.28 17.61 5.19
N GLY A 334 0.06 16.33 5.40
CA GLY A 334 0.90 15.46 6.22
C GLY A 334 0.46 15.30 7.67
N VAL A 335 -0.72 15.75 8.01
CA VAL A 335 -1.29 15.54 9.35
C VAL A 335 -1.83 14.11 9.44
N HIS A 336 -1.56 13.41 10.54
CA HIS A 336 -2.22 12.14 10.86
C HIS A 336 -3.69 12.44 11.22
N VAL A 337 -4.61 12.12 10.33
CA VAL A 337 -6.03 12.51 10.45
C VAL A 337 -6.92 11.37 10.91
N ALA A 338 -6.51 10.12 10.73
CA ALA A 338 -7.29 8.98 11.21
C ALA A 338 -6.45 7.70 11.34
N THR A 339 -6.95 6.78 12.14
CA THR A 339 -6.56 5.37 12.13
C THR A 339 -7.79 4.52 11.84
N VAL A 340 -7.68 3.62 10.85
CA VAL A 340 -8.78 2.74 10.43
C VAL A 340 -8.38 1.30 10.66
N MET A 341 -9.22 0.55 11.39
CA MET A 341 -9.00 -0.88 11.60
C MET A 341 -9.69 -1.68 10.51
N MET A 342 -8.93 -2.47 9.74
CA MET A 342 -9.47 -3.33 8.70
C MET A 342 -9.02 -4.78 8.90
N SER A 343 -9.79 -5.72 8.39
CA SER A 343 -9.42 -7.13 8.41
C SER A 343 -8.04 -7.36 7.79
N ALA A 344 -7.21 -8.15 8.46
CA ALA A 344 -5.90 -8.56 7.93
C ALA A 344 -5.99 -9.44 6.67
N ALA A 345 -7.16 -10.07 6.45
CA ALA A 345 -7.46 -10.86 5.25
C ALA A 345 -7.89 -10.00 4.05
N LEU A 346 -8.21 -8.72 4.27
CA LEU A 346 -8.61 -7.79 3.21
C LEU A 346 -7.38 -7.21 2.51
N THR A 347 -7.27 -7.46 1.23
CA THR A 347 -6.37 -6.71 0.34
C THR A 347 -7.15 -5.55 -0.26
N VAL A 348 -6.82 -4.33 0.16
CA VAL A 348 -7.47 -3.11 -0.33
C VAL A 348 -6.85 -2.71 -1.67
N TYR A 349 -7.68 -2.38 -2.64
CA TYR A 349 -7.25 -1.90 -3.96
C TYR A 349 -7.65 -0.44 -4.20
N GLU A 350 -8.76 0.00 -3.63
CA GLU A 350 -9.23 1.37 -3.81
C GLU A 350 -9.92 1.88 -2.55
N VAL A 351 -9.66 3.13 -2.20
CA VAL A 351 -10.36 3.87 -1.16
C VAL A 351 -11.00 5.09 -1.80
N GLY A 352 -12.32 5.12 -1.77
CA GLY A 352 -13.12 6.26 -2.21
C GLY A 352 -13.45 7.20 -1.05
N HIS A 353 -14.34 8.16 -1.31
CA HIS A 353 -14.77 9.12 -0.29
C HIS A 353 -15.49 8.42 0.88
N ASP A 354 -16.38 7.49 0.55
CA ASP A 354 -17.30 6.82 1.48
C ASP A 354 -17.25 5.28 1.40
N TYR A 355 -16.24 4.72 0.74
CA TYR A 355 -16.11 3.28 0.57
C TYR A 355 -14.65 2.82 0.54
N VAL A 356 -14.48 1.53 0.79
CA VAL A 356 -13.26 0.78 0.53
C VAL A 356 -13.62 -0.42 -0.33
N SER A 357 -12.91 -0.65 -1.42
CA SER A 357 -13.05 -1.87 -2.22
C SER A 357 -11.79 -2.73 -2.13
N GLY A 358 -12.00 -4.05 -2.11
CA GLY A 358 -10.91 -4.98 -1.95
C GLY A 358 -11.30 -6.42 -2.20
N ILE A 359 -10.35 -7.30 -1.93
CA ILE A 359 -10.53 -8.74 -2.04
C ILE A 359 -10.19 -9.37 -0.68
N VAL A 360 -11.14 -10.07 -0.11
CA VAL A 360 -10.94 -10.91 1.07
C VAL A 360 -10.57 -12.30 0.61
N ARG A 361 -9.49 -12.86 1.17
CA ARG A 361 -9.09 -14.25 0.91
C ARG A 361 -9.13 -15.04 2.20
N ASP A 362 -9.85 -16.16 2.16
CA ASP A 362 -9.82 -17.14 3.23
C ASP A 362 -8.47 -17.91 3.16
N PRO A 363 -7.65 -17.82 4.19
CA PRO A 363 -6.32 -18.43 4.17
C PRO A 363 -6.35 -19.98 4.22
N ASP A 364 -7.45 -20.57 4.64
CA ASP A 364 -7.55 -22.02 4.83
C ASP A 364 -8.16 -22.71 3.60
N SER A 365 -9.19 -22.13 3.01
CA SER A 365 -9.86 -22.67 1.81
C SER A 365 -9.33 -22.12 0.50
N GLY A 366 -8.63 -20.97 0.52
CA GLY A 366 -8.22 -20.24 -0.68
C GLY A 366 -9.37 -19.51 -1.40
N ARG A 367 -10.60 -19.65 -0.91
CA ARG A 367 -11.77 -18.93 -1.45
C ARG A 367 -11.58 -17.44 -1.31
N HIS A 368 -12.11 -16.70 -2.23
CA HIS A 368 -12.01 -15.24 -2.19
C HIS A 368 -13.33 -14.57 -2.57
N ALA A 369 -13.52 -13.39 -2.02
CA ALA A 369 -14.65 -12.53 -2.34
C ALA A 369 -14.17 -11.13 -2.67
N VAL A 370 -14.74 -10.52 -3.68
CA VAL A 370 -14.63 -9.09 -3.96
C VAL A 370 -15.66 -8.37 -3.11
N VAL A 371 -15.22 -7.39 -2.33
CA VAL A 371 -16.07 -6.67 -1.38
C VAL A 371 -16.00 -5.16 -1.57
N VAL A 372 -17.11 -4.48 -1.32
CA VAL A 372 -17.19 -3.04 -1.13
C VAL A 372 -17.79 -2.78 0.24
N LEU A 373 -17.05 -2.07 1.08
CA LEU A 373 -17.38 -1.74 2.45
C LEU A 373 -17.66 -0.24 2.58
N SER A 374 -18.58 0.15 3.43
CA SER A 374 -18.82 1.56 3.75
C SER A 374 -17.71 2.11 4.63
N LEU A 375 -17.20 3.29 4.29
CA LEU A 375 -16.21 4.05 5.05
C LEU A 375 -16.86 5.27 5.68
N ASN A 376 -16.86 5.34 7.01
CA ASN A 376 -17.31 6.48 7.78
C ASN A 376 -16.12 7.31 8.22
N ARG A 377 -15.96 8.52 7.66
CA ARG A 377 -14.87 9.45 7.96
C ARG A 377 -15.16 10.39 9.12
N PHE A 378 -16.34 10.33 9.68
CA PHE A 378 -16.72 11.13 10.85
C PHE A 378 -16.66 10.24 12.09
N ALA A 379 -15.89 10.68 13.11
CA ALA A 379 -15.95 10.05 14.41
C ALA A 379 -17.38 10.11 14.93
N ALA A 380 -17.94 8.97 15.33
CA ALA A 380 -19.13 8.98 16.17
C ALA A 380 -18.77 9.70 17.48
N HIS A 381 -19.45 10.79 17.78
CA HIS A 381 -19.35 11.51 19.04
C HIS A 381 -19.95 10.69 20.19
#